data_8a2617156cca2d53bf5b61c67d90167b
#
_entry.id   8a2617156cca2d53bf5b61c67d90167b
#
_cell.length_a   1.000
_cell.length_b   1.000
_cell.length_c   1.000
_cell.angle_alpha   90.00
_cell.angle_beta   90.00
_cell.angle_gamma   90.00
#
_symmetry.space_group_name_H-M   'P 1'
#
loop_
_entity.id
_entity.type
_entity.pdbx_description
1 polymer ?
#
loop_
_entity_poly.entity_id
_entity_poly.type
_entity_poly.pdbx_seq_one_letter_code
_entity_poly.pdbx_strand_id
1 'polypeptide(L)'
;PDLNDISREASETIPAIARAVKQQLEAFEPRLRQVQVRPLPQPDAPGEFAFSVGAVLVDGETGEAMRFDTVLGNDRQMRLRG
;
A
#
# COMPACT_ATOMS: atom_id res chain seq x y z
N PRO A 1 -20.51 -21.03 4.13
CA PRO A 1 -19.22 -20.69 4.73
C PRO A 1 -19.37 -20.09 6.10
N ASP A 2 -18.42 -20.39 6.90
CA ASP A 2 -18.35 -19.98 8.26
C ASP A 2 -17.96 -18.48 8.32
N LEU A 3 -18.49 -17.76 9.30
CA LEU A 3 -18.14 -16.36 9.51
C LEU A 3 -16.64 -16.20 9.84
N ASN A 4 -16.05 -17.19 10.48
CA ASN A 4 -14.62 -17.17 10.78
C ASN A 4 -13.77 -17.22 9.53
N ASP A 5 -14.23 -17.94 8.50
CA ASP A 5 -13.51 -18.01 7.23
C ASP A 5 -13.54 -16.65 6.51
N ILE A 6 -14.68 -15.96 6.57
CA ILE A 6 -14.79 -14.63 5.98
C ILE A 6 -13.86 -13.65 6.67
N SER A 7 -13.82 -13.69 8.01
CA SER A 7 -12.92 -12.83 8.78
C SER A 7 -11.47 -13.11 8.48
N ARG A 8 -11.12 -14.39 8.33
CA ARG A 8 -9.76 -14.80 8.01
C ARG A 8 -9.34 -14.29 6.63
N GLU A 9 -10.23 -14.42 5.64
CA GLU A 9 -9.94 -13.92 4.30
C GLU A 9 -9.70 -12.42 4.31
N ALA A 10 -10.55 -11.66 5.02
CA ALA A 10 -10.40 -10.22 5.12
C ALA A 10 -9.07 -9.85 5.79
N SER A 11 -8.70 -10.56 6.88
CA SER A 11 -7.47 -10.26 7.59
C SER A 11 -6.21 -10.61 6.77
N GLU A 12 -6.32 -11.54 5.84
CA GLU A 12 -5.21 -11.90 4.96
C GLU A 12 -5.13 -11.00 3.73
N THR A 13 -6.27 -10.44 3.31
CA THR A 13 -6.36 -9.63 2.10
C THR A 13 -5.55 -8.33 2.23
N ILE A 14 -5.68 -7.63 3.35
CA ILE A 14 -5.00 -6.35 3.52
C ILE A 14 -3.48 -6.49 3.48
N PRO A 15 -2.86 -7.46 4.20
CA PRO A 15 -1.41 -7.65 4.08
C PRO A 15 -0.98 -8.05 2.66
N ALA A 16 -1.79 -8.84 1.96
CA ALA A 16 -1.46 -9.24 0.60
C ALA A 16 -1.47 -8.05 -0.35
N ILE A 17 -2.46 -7.16 -0.19
CA ILE A 17 -2.54 -5.93 -0.99
C ILE A 17 -1.36 -5.01 -0.67
N ALA A 18 -1.01 -4.89 0.62
CA ALA A 18 0.13 -4.07 1.02
C ALA A 18 1.43 -4.55 0.35
N ARG A 19 1.64 -5.87 0.31
CA ARG A 19 2.82 -6.44 -0.36
C ARG A 19 2.79 -6.16 -1.87
N ALA A 20 1.62 -6.26 -2.48
CA ALA A 20 1.49 -5.99 -3.91
C ALA A 20 1.79 -4.52 -4.22
N VAL A 21 1.30 -3.60 -3.38
CA VAL A 21 1.58 -2.17 -3.53
C VAL A 21 3.08 -1.91 -3.41
N LYS A 22 3.73 -2.52 -2.41
CA LYS A 22 5.16 -2.38 -2.23
C LYS A 22 5.93 -2.86 -3.45
N GLN A 23 5.61 -4.04 -3.95
CA GLN A 23 6.28 -4.61 -5.11
C GLN A 23 6.09 -3.74 -6.36
N GLN A 24 4.89 -3.22 -6.53
CA GLN A 24 4.58 -2.36 -7.66
C GLN A 24 5.38 -1.06 -7.60
N LEU A 25 5.47 -0.45 -6.43
CA LEU A 25 6.24 0.77 -6.25
C LEU A 25 7.72 0.54 -6.50
N GLU A 26 8.27 -0.55 -5.98
CA GLU A 26 9.68 -0.88 -6.18
C GLU A 26 10.00 -1.15 -7.65
N ALA A 27 9.07 -1.79 -8.36
CA ALA A 27 9.25 -2.06 -9.77
C ALA A 27 9.11 -0.79 -10.63
N PHE A 28 8.20 0.10 -10.25
CA PHE A 28 7.94 1.33 -10.98
C PHE A 28 9.04 2.36 -10.78
N GLU A 29 9.61 2.43 -9.58
CA GLU A 29 10.65 3.41 -9.25
C GLU A 29 11.84 2.73 -8.56
N PRO A 30 12.82 2.26 -9.35
CA PRO A 30 13.96 1.52 -8.78
C PRO A 30 14.84 2.34 -7.82
N ARG A 31 14.68 3.67 -7.81
CA ARG A 31 15.44 4.52 -6.89
C ARG A 31 14.84 4.54 -5.48
N LEU A 32 13.68 3.91 -5.28
CA LEU A 32 13.10 3.82 -3.95
C LEU A 32 13.79 2.74 -3.14
N ARG A 33 14.07 3.07 -1.88
CA ARG A 33 14.66 2.16 -0.91
C ARG A 33 13.83 2.17 0.35
N GLN A 34 13.92 1.09 1.12
CA GLN A 34 13.26 0.98 2.42
C GLN A 34 11.77 1.25 2.31
N VAL A 35 11.14 0.73 1.26
CA VAL A 35 9.71 0.93 1.04
C VAL A 35 8.94 0.19 2.13
N GLN A 36 8.07 0.92 2.82
CA GLN A 36 7.19 0.37 3.85
C GLN A 36 5.76 0.76 3.53
N VAL A 37 4.87 -0.21 3.51
CA VAL A 37 3.45 0.01 3.25
C VAL A 37 2.68 -0.47 4.47
N ARG A 38 1.93 0.42 5.10
CA ARG A 38 1.19 0.12 6.32
C ARG A 38 -0.29 0.39 6.11
N PRO A 39 -1.16 -0.51 6.56
CA PRO A 39 -2.59 -0.25 6.46
C PRO A 39 -2.98 0.95 7.33
N LEU A 40 -3.87 1.78 6.78
CA LEU A 40 -4.53 2.84 7.52
C LEU A 40 -5.94 2.37 7.90
N PRO A 41 -6.65 3.11 8.77
CA PRO A 41 -8.06 2.84 8.97
C PRO A 41 -8.76 2.83 7.62
N GLN A 42 -9.55 1.78 7.36
CA GLN A 42 -10.08 1.57 6.03
C GLN A 42 -11.20 2.55 5.73
N PRO A 43 -11.32 3.00 4.46
CA PRO A 43 -12.40 3.90 4.07
C PRO A 43 -13.75 3.22 4.22
N ASP A 44 -14.81 4.03 4.36
CA ASP A 44 -16.17 3.52 4.43
C ASP A 44 -16.67 2.96 3.09
N ALA A 45 -16.00 3.34 2.00
CA ALA A 45 -16.41 2.89 0.68
C ALA A 45 -16.02 1.43 0.46
N PRO A 46 -16.99 0.56 0.08
CA PRO A 46 -16.68 -0.85 -0.17
C PRO A 46 -15.64 -1.03 -1.26
N GLY A 47 -14.73 -1.96 -1.05
CA GLY A 47 -13.71 -2.29 -2.04
C GLY A 47 -12.55 -1.32 -2.12
N GLU A 48 -12.49 -0.32 -1.25
CA GLU A 48 -11.36 0.58 -1.18
C GLU A 48 -10.47 0.23 0.01
N PHE A 49 -9.16 0.36 -0.21
CA PHE A 49 -8.15 0.07 0.82
C PHE A 49 -7.19 1.25 0.89
N ALA A 50 -6.89 1.69 2.11
CA ALA A 50 -6.02 2.84 2.34
C ALA A 50 -4.72 2.38 3.00
N PHE A 51 -3.60 2.95 2.54
CA PHE A 51 -2.28 2.62 3.07
C PHE A 51 -1.43 3.87 3.21
N SER A 52 -0.55 3.85 4.20
CA SER A 52 0.51 4.84 4.33
C SER A 52 1.79 4.23 3.77
N VAL A 53 2.46 4.96 2.90
CA VAL A 53 3.70 4.51 2.26
C VAL A 53 4.84 5.40 2.71
N GLY A 54 5.90 4.78 3.21
CA GLY A 54 7.15 5.46 3.50
C GLY A 54 8.25 4.87 2.64
N ALA A 55 9.17 5.70 2.18
CA ALA A 55 10.28 5.24 1.37
C ALA A 55 11.40 6.27 1.39
N VAL A 56 12.56 5.88 0.91
CA VAL A 56 13.69 6.78 0.68
C VAL A 56 13.96 6.81 -0.82
N LEU A 57 13.89 7.99 -1.40
CA LEU A 57 14.24 8.18 -2.80
C LEU A 57 15.73 8.49 -2.87
N VAL A 58 16.49 7.62 -3.52
CA VAL A 58 17.94 7.75 -3.64
C VAL A 58 18.27 8.30 -5.02
N ASP A 59 19.00 9.42 -5.04
CA ASP A 59 19.45 10.04 -6.27
C ASP A 59 20.95 10.33 -6.11
N GLY A 60 21.77 9.51 -6.75
CA GLY A 60 23.21 9.58 -6.55
C GLY A 60 23.60 9.23 -5.12
N GLU A 61 24.25 10.16 -4.44
CA GLU A 61 24.67 9.97 -3.06
C GLU A 61 23.68 10.55 -2.05
N THR A 62 22.59 11.15 -2.54
CA THR A 62 21.57 11.73 -1.67
C THR A 62 20.37 10.81 -1.55
N GLY A 63 19.78 10.82 -0.37
CA GLY A 63 18.55 10.12 -0.10
C GLY A 63 17.56 11.06 0.54
N GLU A 64 16.30 11.01 0.09
CA GLU A 64 15.26 11.84 0.63
C GLU A 64 14.12 10.97 1.12
N ALA A 65 13.79 11.12 2.40
CA ALA A 65 12.67 10.39 2.98
C ALA A 65 11.37 11.00 2.47
N MET A 66 10.45 10.13 2.10
CA MET A 66 9.14 10.58 1.60
C MET A 66 8.06 9.71 2.23
N ARG A 67 6.88 10.32 2.38
CA ARG A 67 5.72 9.63 2.92
C ARG A 67 4.48 10.16 2.22
N PHE A 68 3.59 9.26 1.85
CA PHE A 68 2.33 9.62 1.25
C PHE A 68 1.29 8.54 1.56
N ASP A 69 0.03 8.90 1.45
CA ASP A 69 -1.06 7.97 1.59
C ASP A 69 -1.56 7.58 0.21
N THR A 70 -1.99 6.34 0.08
CA THR A 70 -2.55 5.84 -1.17
C THR A 70 -3.86 5.13 -0.90
N VAL A 71 -4.77 5.22 -1.84
CA VAL A 71 -6.04 4.50 -1.79
C VAL A 71 -6.14 3.64 -3.04
N LEU A 72 -6.37 2.35 -2.83
CA LEU A 72 -6.60 1.40 -3.90
C LEU A 72 -8.10 1.15 -3.99
N GLY A 73 -8.70 1.49 -5.14
CA GLY A 73 -10.13 1.38 -5.32
C GLY A 73 -10.57 0.07 -5.96
N ASN A 74 -11.87 -0.04 -6.21
CA ASN A 74 -12.49 -1.22 -6.81
C ASN A 74 -11.96 -1.52 -8.21
N ASP A 75 -11.52 -0.51 -8.91
CA ASP A 75 -10.95 -0.63 -10.25
C ASP A 75 -9.49 -1.05 -10.21
N ARG A 76 -8.94 -1.27 -9.02
CA ARG A 76 -7.55 -1.62 -8.78
C ARG A 76 -6.58 -0.55 -9.23
N GLN A 77 -7.05 0.68 -9.35
CA GLN A 77 -6.20 1.82 -9.62
C GLN A 77 -5.72 2.44 -8.32
N MET A 78 -4.43 2.72 -8.26
CA MET A 78 -3.82 3.36 -7.10
C MET A 78 -3.99 4.86 -7.23
N ARG A 79 -4.53 5.49 -6.17
CA ARG A 79 -4.69 6.93 -6.09
C ARG A 79 -3.87 7.45 -4.94
N LEU A 80 -3.14 8.54 -5.18
CA LEU A 80 -2.27 9.13 -4.18
C LEU A 80 -2.99 10.29 -3.49
N ARG A 81 -2.80 10.35 -2.18
CA ARG A 81 -3.33 11.41 -1.33
C ARG A 81 -2.13 11.96 -0.57
N GLY A 82 -1.77 13.16 -0.92
CA GLY A 82 -0.59 13.76 -0.39
C GLY A 82 -0.72 14.48 0.92
#